data_867c040550189d41a5e17a0ab7f0edfa
#
_entry.id   867c040550189d41a5e17a0ab7f0edfa
#
_cell.length_a   1.000
_cell.length_b   1.000
_cell.length_c   1.000
_cell.angle_alpha   90.00
_cell.angle_beta   90.00
_cell.angle_gamma   90.00
#
_symmetry.space_group_name_H-M   'P 1'
#
loop_
_entity.id
_entity.type
_entity.pdbx_description
1 polymer ?
#
loop_
_entity_poly.entity_id
_entity_poly.type
_entity_poly.pdbx_seq_one_letter_code
_entity_poly.pdbx_strand_id
1 'polypeptide(L)'
;MFTLDDSDKFVKVLALDVPWAHTYADMRPGKTDCERRENYRNAAVGVIQAAPASVLWWAFRITVSKVGRPLDVDNIAKTIIDSFCARQIARDRSSFTHLGLYPDDTFDHVRILQVIGNRSTTVDSTRIEVFARVRE
;
A
#
# COMPACT_ATOMS: atom_id res chain seq x y z
N MET A 1 -5.42 7.23 -21.34
CA MET A 1 -4.35 6.86 -20.41
C MET A 1 -4.67 7.38 -19.02
N PHE A 2 -4.44 6.57 -18.00
CA PHE A 2 -4.67 7.00 -16.62
C PHE A 2 -3.42 7.66 -16.04
N THR A 3 -3.61 8.81 -15.41
CA THR A 3 -2.57 9.50 -14.65
C THR A 3 -3.03 9.59 -13.20
N LEU A 4 -2.26 9.04 -12.28
CA LEU A 4 -2.61 9.06 -10.86
C LEU A 4 -2.65 10.47 -10.26
N ASP A 5 -2.02 11.43 -10.92
CA ASP A 5 -2.02 12.82 -10.49
C ASP A 5 -3.18 13.64 -11.07
N ASP A 6 -4.10 12.99 -11.80
CA ASP A 6 -5.31 13.63 -12.33
C ASP A 6 -6.33 13.84 -11.22
N SER A 7 -6.41 15.06 -10.69
CA SER A 7 -7.27 15.39 -9.57
C SER A 7 -8.77 15.30 -9.84
N ASP A 8 -9.19 15.30 -11.11
CA ASP A 8 -10.60 15.13 -11.48
C ASP A 8 -11.04 13.65 -11.34
N LYS A 9 -10.12 12.74 -11.49
CA LYS A 9 -10.39 11.30 -11.54
C LYS A 9 -10.00 10.58 -10.25
N PHE A 10 -8.97 11.05 -9.57
CA PHE A 10 -8.41 10.41 -8.40
C PHE A 10 -8.36 11.34 -7.21
N VAL A 11 -8.63 10.77 -6.03
CA VAL A 11 -8.41 11.45 -4.74
C VAL A 11 -7.33 10.68 -3.99
N LYS A 12 -6.24 11.34 -3.63
CA LYS A 12 -5.19 10.72 -2.82
C LYS A 12 -5.65 10.65 -1.37
N VAL A 13 -5.88 9.44 -0.86
CA VAL A 13 -6.32 9.23 0.53
C VAL A 13 -5.16 8.93 1.47
N LEU A 14 -4.01 8.54 0.95
CA LEU A 14 -2.84 8.23 1.76
C LEU A 14 -1.56 8.63 1.03
N ALA A 15 -0.68 9.31 1.74
CA ALA A 15 0.72 9.51 1.35
C ALA A 15 1.55 9.21 2.59
N LEU A 16 2.31 8.13 2.57
CA LEU A 16 2.99 7.57 3.72
C LEU A 16 4.44 7.29 3.38
N ASP A 17 5.35 7.75 4.24
CA ASP A 17 6.77 7.41 4.15
C ASP A 17 7.16 6.56 5.35
N VAL A 18 7.80 5.42 5.11
CA VAL A 18 8.29 4.54 6.17
C VAL A 18 9.80 4.29 6.00
N PRO A 19 10.57 4.16 7.11
CA PRO A 19 12.02 4.01 7.06
C PRO A 19 12.47 2.56 6.87
N TRP A 20 11.75 1.81 6.04
CA TRP A 20 12.12 0.43 5.71
C TRP A 20 11.74 0.10 4.28
N ALA A 21 12.33 -0.99 3.76
CA ALA A 21 12.03 -1.53 2.45
C ALA A 21 11.95 -3.05 2.56
N HIS A 22 10.76 -3.61 2.38
CA HIS A 22 10.49 -5.04 2.52
C HIS A 22 10.04 -5.66 1.20
N THR A 23 10.31 -6.96 1.03
CA THR A 23 9.78 -7.75 -0.08
C THR A 23 8.95 -8.90 0.45
N TYR A 24 7.90 -9.27 -0.28
CA TYR A 24 7.06 -10.43 0.04
C TYR A 24 7.89 -11.73 0.04
N ALA A 25 8.90 -11.81 -0.83
CA ALA A 25 9.72 -13.02 -1.00
C ALA A 25 10.50 -13.42 0.26
N ASP A 26 10.83 -12.48 1.16
CA ASP A 26 11.54 -12.76 2.41
C ASP A 26 10.61 -12.92 3.62
N MET A 27 9.31 -12.87 3.40
CA MET A 27 8.34 -13.07 4.47
C MET A 27 8.19 -14.54 4.81
N ARG A 28 7.92 -14.77 6.08
CA ARG A 28 7.60 -16.11 6.58
C ARG A 28 6.15 -16.16 6.99
N PRO A 29 5.42 -17.26 6.70
CA PRO A 29 4.02 -17.39 7.10
C PRO A 29 3.81 -17.16 8.59
N GLY A 30 2.65 -16.63 8.93
CA GLY A 30 2.23 -16.46 10.32
C GLY A 30 2.61 -15.11 10.91
N LYS A 31 3.35 -15.13 12.01
CA LYS A 31 3.60 -13.95 12.83
C LYS A 31 4.31 -12.82 12.08
N THR A 32 5.33 -13.13 11.28
CA THR A 32 6.10 -12.12 10.53
C THR A 32 5.24 -11.38 9.52
N ASP A 33 4.38 -12.10 8.80
CA ASP A 33 3.47 -11.51 7.83
C ASP A 33 2.53 -10.51 8.50
N CYS A 34 1.91 -10.94 9.60
CA CYS A 34 0.99 -10.12 10.36
C CYS A 34 1.68 -8.88 10.92
N GLU A 35 2.87 -9.03 11.50
CA GLU A 35 3.63 -7.91 12.06
C GLU A 35 3.95 -6.86 11.01
N ARG A 36 4.36 -7.25 9.80
CA ARG A 36 4.66 -6.31 8.71
C ARG A 36 3.42 -5.54 8.28
N ARG A 37 2.30 -6.23 8.12
CA ARG A 37 1.03 -5.56 7.80
C ARG A 37 0.61 -4.58 8.90
N GLU A 38 0.72 -5.00 10.16
CA GLU A 38 0.40 -4.11 11.29
C GLU A 38 1.33 -2.89 11.36
N ASN A 39 2.60 -3.03 10.99
CA ASN A 39 3.52 -1.91 10.95
C ASN A 39 3.09 -0.85 9.91
N TYR A 40 2.64 -1.29 8.73
CA TYR A 40 2.09 -0.36 7.71
C TYR A 40 0.81 0.31 8.21
N ARG A 41 -0.09 -0.45 8.84
CA ARG A 41 -1.35 0.09 9.38
C ARG A 41 -1.08 1.13 10.47
N ASN A 42 -0.19 0.80 11.40
CA ASN A 42 0.19 1.71 12.47
C ASN A 42 0.78 3.01 11.92
N ALA A 43 1.63 2.91 10.91
CA ALA A 43 2.23 4.09 10.28
C ALA A 43 1.18 4.94 9.53
N ALA A 44 0.16 4.32 8.97
CA ALA A 44 -0.86 5.01 8.17
C ALA A 44 -1.92 5.72 9.02
N VAL A 45 -2.18 5.26 10.24
CA VAL A 45 -3.33 5.70 11.05
C VAL A 45 -3.37 7.20 11.29
N GLY A 46 -2.22 7.85 11.42
CA GLY A 46 -2.13 9.29 11.69
C GLY A 46 -2.14 10.19 10.45
N VAL A 47 -2.05 9.61 9.26
CA VAL A 47 -1.89 10.39 8.01
C VAL A 47 -2.93 10.06 6.94
N ILE A 48 -3.75 9.03 7.16
CA ILE A 48 -4.77 8.65 6.19
C ILE A 48 -5.92 9.66 6.20
N GLN A 49 -6.40 10.03 5.01
CA GLN A 49 -7.55 10.90 4.83
C GLN A 49 -8.83 10.05 4.72
N ALA A 50 -9.97 10.66 5.04
CA ALA A 50 -11.25 10.00 4.83
C ALA A 50 -11.46 9.68 3.35
N ALA A 51 -11.90 8.46 3.04
CA ALA A 51 -12.21 8.08 1.68
C ALA A 51 -13.45 8.84 1.18
N PRO A 52 -13.52 9.17 -0.13
CA PRO A 52 -14.74 9.70 -0.71
C PRO A 52 -15.94 8.77 -0.51
N ALA A 53 -17.15 9.31 -0.53
CA ALA A 53 -18.37 8.54 -0.30
C ALA A 53 -18.59 7.44 -1.36
N SER A 54 -18.16 7.69 -2.59
CA SER A 54 -18.25 6.72 -3.70
C SER A 54 -16.89 6.51 -4.31
N VAL A 55 -16.37 5.30 -4.20
CA VAL A 55 -15.10 4.92 -4.83
C VAL A 55 -15.37 3.80 -5.82
N LEU A 56 -14.92 3.97 -7.06
CA LEU A 56 -15.06 2.96 -8.11
C LEU A 56 -14.05 1.83 -7.92
N TRP A 57 -12.80 2.20 -7.70
CA TRP A 57 -11.69 1.27 -7.46
C TRP A 57 -10.48 2.06 -6.94
N TRP A 58 -9.39 1.36 -6.63
CA TRP A 58 -8.22 1.93 -5.98
C TRP A 58 -6.97 1.77 -6.84
N ALA A 59 -6.01 2.66 -6.61
CA ALA A 59 -4.71 2.62 -7.27
C ALA A 59 -3.60 2.88 -6.26
N PHE A 60 -2.44 2.27 -6.49
CA PHE A 60 -1.26 2.41 -5.65
C PHE A 60 -0.08 2.91 -6.46
N ARG A 61 0.69 3.82 -5.89
CA ARG A 61 2.03 4.17 -6.35
C ARG A 61 3.00 3.96 -5.19
N ILE A 62 3.94 3.05 -5.38
CA ILE A 62 4.89 2.65 -4.36
C ILE A 62 6.28 2.95 -4.88
N THR A 63 7.04 3.75 -4.13
CA THR A 63 8.42 4.12 -4.47
C THR A 63 9.33 3.60 -3.38
N VAL A 64 10.26 2.71 -3.74
CA VAL A 64 11.17 2.06 -2.79
C VAL A 64 12.59 2.50 -3.06
N SER A 65 13.29 2.89 -2.01
CA SER A 65 14.73 3.13 -2.04
C SER A 65 15.41 2.08 -1.17
N LYS A 66 16.37 1.35 -1.73
CA LYS A 66 17.00 0.21 -1.05
C LYS A 66 18.52 0.33 -1.09
N VAL A 67 19.13 0.19 0.10
CA VAL A 67 20.56 0.10 0.26
C VAL A 67 21.00 -1.34 0.04
N GLY A 68 22.14 -1.54 -0.64
CA GLY A 68 22.68 -2.87 -0.87
C GLY A 68 21.94 -3.64 -1.95
N ARG A 69 21.57 -4.89 -1.66
CA ARG A 69 20.95 -5.78 -2.62
C ARG A 69 19.56 -5.26 -3.04
N PRO A 70 19.29 -5.13 -4.35
CA PRO A 70 17.98 -4.66 -4.80
C PRO A 70 16.88 -5.70 -4.54
N LEU A 71 15.63 -5.23 -4.40
CA LEU A 71 14.45 -6.05 -4.26
C LEU A 71 13.79 -6.28 -5.63
N ASP A 72 13.10 -7.40 -5.79
CA ASP A 72 12.29 -7.64 -6.97
C ASP A 72 11.03 -6.78 -6.92
N VAL A 73 10.79 -6.01 -7.98
CA VAL A 73 9.66 -5.06 -8.01
C VAL A 73 8.29 -5.73 -7.86
N ASP A 74 8.12 -6.93 -8.38
CA ASP A 74 6.85 -7.66 -8.32
C ASP A 74 6.55 -8.22 -6.92
N ASN A 75 7.54 -8.25 -6.01
CA ASN A 75 7.36 -8.74 -4.64
C ASN A 75 7.19 -7.62 -3.60
N ILE A 76 7.29 -6.35 -4.00
CA ILE A 76 7.22 -5.22 -3.06
C ILE A 76 5.79 -4.93 -2.62
N ALA A 77 4.84 -4.99 -3.54
CA ALA A 77 3.50 -4.44 -3.32
C ALA A 77 2.57 -5.34 -2.50
N LYS A 78 2.80 -6.65 -2.46
CA LYS A 78 1.84 -7.62 -1.90
C LYS A 78 1.48 -7.31 -0.44
N THR A 79 2.47 -7.14 0.42
CA THR A 79 2.25 -6.85 1.84
C THR A 79 1.55 -5.51 2.05
N ILE A 80 1.89 -4.53 1.23
CA ILE A 80 1.31 -3.18 1.31
C ILE A 80 -0.18 -3.23 0.95
N ILE A 81 -0.53 -3.86 -0.16
CA ILE A 81 -1.93 -3.99 -0.59
C ILE A 81 -2.74 -4.79 0.44
N ASP A 82 -2.20 -5.88 0.95
CA ASP A 82 -2.85 -6.70 1.97
C ASP A 82 -3.08 -5.94 3.29
N SER A 83 -2.21 -4.97 3.60
CA SER A 83 -2.34 -4.17 4.82
C SER A 83 -3.65 -3.40 4.90
N PHE A 84 -4.18 -2.94 3.76
CA PHE A 84 -5.39 -2.13 3.67
C PHE A 84 -6.59 -2.89 3.10
N CYS A 85 -6.50 -4.20 3.04
CA CYS A 85 -7.55 -5.09 2.59
C CYS A 85 -8.40 -5.51 3.79
N ALA A 86 -9.71 -5.25 3.77
CA ALA A 86 -10.60 -5.53 4.89
C ALA A 86 -10.61 -7.01 5.28
N ARG A 87 -10.59 -7.91 4.30
CA ARG A 87 -10.55 -9.36 4.55
C ARG A 87 -9.28 -9.76 5.30
N GLN A 88 -8.13 -9.19 4.91
CA GLN A 88 -6.85 -9.50 5.57
C GLN A 88 -6.78 -8.90 6.98
N ILE A 89 -7.33 -7.70 7.17
CA ILE A 89 -7.43 -7.08 8.49
C ILE A 89 -8.23 -7.99 9.44
N ALA A 90 -9.34 -8.53 8.96
CA ALA A 90 -10.16 -9.46 9.76
C ALA A 90 -9.40 -10.75 10.09
N ARG A 91 -8.68 -11.33 9.13
CA ARG A 91 -7.86 -12.53 9.36
C ARG A 91 -6.75 -12.29 10.37
N ASP A 92 -6.13 -11.13 10.32
CA ASP A 92 -5.06 -10.73 11.25
C ASP A 92 -5.60 -10.36 12.64
N ARG A 93 -6.92 -10.23 12.78
CA ARG A 93 -7.56 -9.74 14.01
C ARG A 93 -7.02 -8.37 14.41
N SER A 94 -6.77 -7.53 13.42
CA SER A 94 -6.24 -6.19 13.62
C SER A 94 -7.28 -5.27 14.22
N SER A 95 -6.86 -4.37 15.11
CA SER A 95 -7.72 -3.31 15.64
C SER A 95 -7.92 -2.16 14.65
N PHE A 96 -7.16 -2.11 13.56
CA PHE A 96 -7.22 -1.04 12.57
C PHE A 96 -8.30 -1.30 11.51
N THR A 97 -9.53 -1.61 11.94
CA THR A 97 -10.63 -1.96 11.03
C THR A 97 -11.00 -0.83 10.07
N HIS A 98 -10.81 0.42 10.50
CA HIS A 98 -11.08 1.61 9.68
C HIS A 98 -10.10 1.79 8.52
N LEU A 99 -8.99 1.05 8.48
CA LEU A 99 -8.03 1.07 7.38
C LEU A 99 -8.36 0.08 6.27
N GLY A 100 -9.45 -0.67 6.38
CA GLY A 100 -9.93 -1.57 5.34
C GLY A 100 -10.57 -0.79 4.19
N LEU A 101 -9.78 -0.39 3.20
CA LEU A 101 -10.21 0.47 2.09
C LEU A 101 -11.02 -0.29 1.05
N TYR A 102 -10.77 -1.58 0.88
CA TYR A 102 -11.45 -2.44 -0.09
C TYR A 102 -11.66 -3.83 0.52
N PRO A 103 -12.70 -4.56 0.07
CA PRO A 103 -13.02 -5.87 0.68
C PRO A 103 -11.96 -6.94 0.42
N ASP A 104 -11.37 -6.98 -0.79
CA ASP A 104 -10.28 -7.88 -1.12
C ASP A 104 -9.34 -7.24 -2.15
N ASP A 105 -8.25 -7.93 -2.48
CA ASP A 105 -7.15 -7.40 -3.28
C ASP A 105 -7.25 -7.72 -4.78
N THR A 106 -8.40 -8.17 -5.25
CA THR A 106 -8.58 -8.48 -6.67
C THR A 106 -8.68 -7.21 -7.51
N PHE A 107 -8.56 -7.34 -8.84
CA PHE A 107 -8.66 -6.20 -9.75
C PHE A 107 -10.07 -5.60 -9.85
N ASP A 108 -11.06 -6.21 -9.20
CA ASP A 108 -12.35 -5.55 -9.01
C ASP A 108 -12.21 -4.30 -8.12
N HIS A 109 -11.23 -4.29 -7.23
CA HIS A 109 -11.04 -3.23 -6.24
C HIS A 109 -9.73 -2.47 -6.41
N VAL A 110 -8.65 -3.13 -6.81
CA VAL A 110 -7.33 -2.51 -7.01
C VAL A 110 -6.93 -2.72 -8.47
N ARG A 111 -6.93 -1.64 -9.26
CA ARG A 111 -6.76 -1.78 -10.71
C ARG A 111 -5.47 -1.21 -11.27
N ILE A 112 -4.82 -0.30 -10.55
CA ILE A 112 -3.53 0.24 -10.97
C ILE A 112 -2.53 0.02 -9.84
N LEU A 113 -1.39 -0.55 -10.22
CA LEU A 113 -0.24 -0.69 -9.34
C LEU A 113 0.98 -0.19 -10.08
N GLN A 114 1.60 0.86 -9.55
CA GLN A 114 2.86 1.39 -10.06
C GLN A 114 3.92 1.22 -8.99
N VAL A 115 5.00 0.52 -9.32
CA VAL A 115 6.12 0.30 -8.40
C VAL A 115 7.38 0.88 -9.03
N ILE A 116 8.06 1.74 -8.29
CA ILE A 116 9.30 2.39 -8.70
C ILE A 116 10.39 1.99 -7.71
N GLY A 117 11.46 1.37 -8.22
CA GLY A 117 12.59 0.95 -7.41
C GLY A 117 13.82 1.83 -7.66
N ASN A 118 14.46 2.27 -6.58
CA ASN A 118 15.68 3.08 -6.62
C ASN A 118 16.75 2.45 -5.75
N ARG A 119 18.01 2.57 -6.19
CA ARG A 119 19.16 2.24 -5.35
C ARG A 119 19.49 3.44 -4.47
N SER A 120 19.77 3.17 -3.20
CA SER A 120 20.18 4.21 -2.24
C SER A 120 21.55 3.87 -1.66
N THR A 121 22.29 4.88 -1.30
CA THR A 121 23.59 4.72 -0.62
C THR A 121 23.52 5.05 0.87
N THR A 122 22.37 5.51 1.36
CA THR A 122 22.24 6.02 2.71
C THR A 122 21.23 5.24 3.57
N VAL A 123 19.96 5.17 3.15
CA VAL A 123 18.90 4.56 3.96
C VAL A 123 17.90 3.80 3.07
N ASP A 124 17.26 2.80 3.67
CA ASP A 124 16.07 2.16 3.11
C ASP A 124 14.86 3.05 3.37
N SER A 125 13.95 3.13 2.42
CA SER A 125 12.68 3.82 2.61
C SER A 125 11.64 3.33 1.61
N THR A 126 10.36 3.48 1.98
CA THR A 126 9.24 3.20 1.07
C THR A 126 8.24 4.33 1.18
N ARG A 127 7.87 4.92 0.04
CA ARG A 127 6.77 5.86 -0.06
C ARG A 127 5.57 5.16 -0.66
N ILE A 128 4.44 5.25 0.03
CA ILE A 128 3.18 4.63 -0.38
C ILE A 128 2.16 5.73 -0.63
N GLU A 129 1.62 5.76 -1.84
CA GLU A 129 0.53 6.65 -2.19
C GLU A 129 -0.67 5.82 -2.62
N VAL A 130 -1.83 6.07 -2.00
CA VAL A 130 -3.07 5.33 -2.28
C VAL A 130 -4.10 6.31 -2.81
N PHE A 131 -4.69 5.98 -3.94
CA PHE A 131 -5.63 6.82 -4.67
C PHE A 131 -6.97 6.12 -4.82
N ALA A 132 -8.04 6.86 -4.57
CA ALA A 132 -9.40 6.43 -4.87
C ALA A 132 -9.80 6.95 -6.25
N ARG A 133 -10.22 6.06 -7.15
CA ARG A 133 -10.81 6.45 -8.42
C ARG A 133 -12.26 6.86 -8.19
N VAL A 134 -12.62 8.10 -8.46
CA VAL A 134 -13.93 8.66 -8.10
C VAL A 134 -14.85 8.93 -9.29
N ARG A 135 -14.31 8.94 -10.51
CA ARG A 135 -15.12 9.04 -11.74
C ARG A 135 -14.39 8.39 -12.92
N GLU A 136 -15.15 8.01 -13.90
CA GLU A 136 -14.63 7.33 -15.11
C GLU A 136 -13.72 8.20 -16.01
#